data_bf04b6fbf9f78ae03aeddb575a6392e9
#
_entry.id   bf04b6fbf9f78ae03aeddb575a6392e9
#
_cell.length_a   1.000
_cell.length_b   1.000
_cell.length_c   1.000
_cell.angle_alpha   90.00
_cell.angle_beta   90.00
_cell.angle_gamma   90.00
#
_symmetry.space_group_name_H-M   'P 1'
#
loop_
_entity.id
_entity.type
_entity.pdbx_description
1 polymer ?
#
loop_
_entity_poly.entity_id
_entity_poly.type
_entity_poly.pdbx_seq_one_letter_code
_entity_poly.pdbx_strand_id
1 'polypeptide(L)'
;WVDDQGEVHYTDQVPPSQADKARARLSEQGIAVETQPAAPTGEELERARELARQKAEEERRRAERQAKDERLLKLYRTVDELELARDGRIAAIEASIQAKRDDMRDETRTLIALYEEMRTLQKAEKPVPLDLMSRIDSSMTNIRNGYTEIVDNEARKQSVQDEFEGDIARFRQLRRLPAPDESAVAARPERNGSTLVSCRDREQCHAYWERAVSYVRAHSDRDGEVLGPGLLIAFQQDEREIRTLTIA
;
A
#
# COMPACT_ATOMS: atom_id res chain seq x y z
N TRP A 1 51.68 30.05 -12.10
CA TRP A 1 50.22 30.06 -12.06
C TRP A 1 49.68 30.98 -13.15
N VAL A 2 48.45 30.80 -13.51
CA VAL A 2 47.74 31.60 -14.53
C VAL A 2 46.72 32.45 -13.84
N ASP A 3 46.67 33.76 -14.14
CA ASP A 3 45.67 34.68 -13.55
C ASP A 3 44.31 34.66 -14.29
N ASP A 4 43.37 35.50 -13.85
CA ASP A 4 42.04 35.59 -14.47
C ASP A 4 42.03 36.22 -15.87
N GLN A 5 43.17 36.85 -16.25
CA GLN A 5 43.34 37.44 -17.58
C GLN A 5 44.08 36.48 -18.54
N GLY A 6 44.47 35.32 -18.04
CA GLY A 6 45.17 34.30 -18.80
C GLY A 6 46.69 34.54 -18.86
N GLU A 7 47.23 35.48 -18.06
CA GLU A 7 48.69 35.72 -18.01
C GLU A 7 49.38 34.70 -17.12
N VAL A 8 50.54 34.23 -17.57
CA VAL A 8 51.37 33.24 -16.85
C VAL A 8 52.33 33.94 -15.94
N HIS A 9 52.25 33.68 -14.65
CA HIS A 9 53.16 34.23 -13.65
C HIS A 9 54.11 33.15 -13.12
N TYR A 10 55.40 33.50 -13.06
CA TYR A 10 56.46 32.66 -12.52
C TYR A 10 56.90 33.20 -11.14
N THR A 11 56.85 32.41 -10.12
CA THR A 11 57.21 32.81 -8.74
C THR A 11 57.60 31.58 -7.93
N ASP A 12 58.51 31.75 -6.98
CA ASP A 12 58.93 30.71 -6.03
C ASP A 12 57.85 30.44 -4.97
N GLN A 13 56.97 31.40 -4.73
CA GLN A 13 55.86 31.27 -3.77
C GLN A 13 54.55 31.78 -4.38
N VAL A 14 53.50 30.96 -4.36
CA VAL A 14 52.18 31.36 -4.84
C VAL A 14 51.50 32.25 -3.80
N PRO A 15 51.02 33.45 -4.14
CA PRO A 15 50.33 34.32 -3.20
C PRO A 15 49.08 33.60 -2.67
N PRO A 16 48.71 33.78 -1.38
CA PRO A 16 47.54 33.13 -0.81
C PRO A 16 46.21 33.41 -1.59
N SER A 17 46.12 34.60 -2.19
CA SER A 17 44.95 35.00 -3.01
C SER A 17 44.83 34.27 -4.35
N GLN A 18 45.87 33.53 -4.75
CA GLN A 18 45.91 32.76 -6.01
C GLN A 18 46.07 31.24 -5.75
N ALA A 19 45.98 30.84 -4.50
CA ALA A 19 46.17 29.43 -4.10
C ALA A 19 45.16 28.50 -4.77
N ASP A 20 43.99 29.01 -5.14
CA ASP A 20 42.88 28.24 -5.74
C ASP A 20 43.02 28.04 -7.26
N LYS A 21 44.01 28.72 -7.89
CA LYS A 21 44.18 28.66 -9.35
C LYS A 21 45.05 27.50 -9.79
N ALA A 22 44.86 27.09 -11.04
CA ALA A 22 45.70 26.07 -11.66
C ALA A 22 47.17 26.48 -11.64
N ARG A 23 48.05 25.58 -11.27
CA ARG A 23 49.48 25.81 -11.19
C ARG A 23 50.26 24.59 -11.63
N ALA A 24 51.45 24.86 -12.20
CA ALA A 24 52.43 23.83 -12.55
C ALA A 24 53.77 24.14 -11.87
N ARG A 25 54.36 23.12 -11.31
CA ARG A 25 55.74 23.18 -10.82
C ARG A 25 56.68 22.84 -11.95
N LEU A 26 57.63 23.71 -12.24
CA LEU A 26 58.60 23.51 -13.28
C LEU A 26 59.92 23.03 -12.68
N SER A 27 60.66 22.20 -13.45
CA SER A 27 62.06 21.86 -13.14
C SER A 27 62.97 23.05 -13.42
N GLU A 28 64.26 22.95 -13.07
CA GLU A 28 65.31 23.94 -13.41
C GLU A 28 65.44 24.13 -14.92
N GLN A 29 64.98 23.14 -15.72
CA GLN A 29 65.01 23.20 -17.18
C GLN A 29 63.67 23.71 -17.79
N GLY A 30 62.70 24.19 -16.94
CA GLY A 30 61.46 24.72 -17.41
C GLY A 30 60.41 23.67 -17.81
N ILE A 31 60.69 22.41 -17.49
CA ILE A 31 59.73 21.31 -17.80
C ILE A 31 58.74 21.16 -16.64
N ALA A 32 57.41 21.07 -16.94
CA ALA A 32 56.39 20.85 -15.93
C ALA A 32 56.55 19.45 -15.27
N VAL A 33 56.89 19.44 -13.99
CA VAL A 33 57.12 18.24 -13.19
C VAL A 33 55.83 17.82 -12.47
N GLU A 34 55.03 18.80 -12.09
CA GLU A 34 53.75 18.57 -11.36
C GLU A 34 52.74 19.62 -11.78
N THR A 35 51.53 19.19 -12.08
CA THR A 35 50.42 20.09 -12.43
C THR A 35 49.29 19.94 -11.39
N GLN A 36 48.92 21.02 -10.74
CA GLN A 36 47.81 21.08 -9.83
C GLN A 36 46.65 21.83 -10.50
N PRO A 37 45.49 21.17 -10.71
CA PRO A 37 44.33 21.85 -11.28
C PRO A 37 43.82 22.94 -10.34
N ALA A 38 43.04 23.87 -10.88
CA ALA A 38 42.32 24.88 -10.07
C ALA A 38 41.40 24.21 -9.06
N ALA A 39 41.22 24.87 -7.92
CA ALA A 39 40.19 24.42 -6.98
C ALA A 39 38.81 24.48 -7.65
N PRO A 40 37.96 23.48 -7.42
CA PRO A 40 36.63 23.48 -8.00
C PRO A 40 35.82 24.69 -7.54
N THR A 41 35.11 25.29 -8.44
CA THR A 41 34.18 26.39 -8.13
C THR A 41 33.04 25.90 -7.23
N GLY A 42 32.33 26.82 -6.55
CA GLY A 42 31.21 26.46 -5.72
C GLY A 42 30.15 25.63 -6.47
N GLU A 43 29.88 25.99 -7.74
CA GLU A 43 28.93 25.25 -8.58
C GLU A 43 29.44 23.84 -8.96
N GLU A 44 30.71 23.70 -9.24
CA GLU A 44 31.33 22.39 -9.54
C GLU A 44 31.31 21.50 -8.31
N LEU A 45 31.56 22.06 -7.14
CA LEU A 45 31.47 21.33 -5.87
C LEU A 45 30.04 20.87 -5.57
N GLU A 46 29.05 21.70 -5.83
CA GLU A 46 27.64 21.32 -5.67
C GLU A 46 27.21 20.25 -6.66
N ARG A 47 27.62 20.37 -7.94
CA ARG A 47 27.37 19.32 -8.95
C ARG A 47 28.05 18.00 -8.58
N ALA A 48 29.28 18.06 -8.08
CA ALA A 48 30.00 16.87 -7.63
C ALA A 48 29.33 16.21 -6.42
N ARG A 49 28.82 17.00 -5.46
CA ARG A 49 28.05 16.50 -4.30
C ARG A 49 26.75 15.86 -4.73
N GLU A 50 26.01 16.48 -5.66
CA GLU A 50 24.76 15.93 -6.17
C GLU A 50 24.98 14.60 -6.91
N LEU A 51 26.01 14.56 -7.78
CA LEU A 51 26.39 13.34 -8.48
C LEU A 51 26.83 12.23 -7.51
N ALA A 52 27.56 12.58 -6.45
CA ALA A 52 27.96 11.63 -5.41
C ALA A 52 26.73 11.09 -4.65
N ARG A 53 25.76 11.95 -4.34
CA ARG A 53 24.49 11.56 -3.71
C ARG A 53 23.68 10.60 -4.59
N GLN A 54 23.54 10.91 -5.88
CA GLN A 54 22.84 10.05 -6.84
C GLN A 54 23.51 8.68 -6.96
N LYS A 55 24.86 8.64 -7.07
CA LYS A 55 25.61 7.38 -7.10
C LYS A 55 25.42 6.56 -5.84
N ALA A 56 25.52 7.20 -4.66
CA ALA A 56 25.31 6.51 -3.39
C ALA A 56 23.87 5.95 -3.27
N GLU A 57 22.87 6.69 -3.77
CA GLU A 57 21.48 6.20 -3.80
C GLU A 57 21.31 5.02 -4.76
N GLU A 58 21.92 5.07 -5.95
CA GLU A 58 21.90 3.95 -6.90
C GLU A 58 22.60 2.70 -6.33
N GLU A 59 23.73 2.86 -5.68
CA GLU A 59 24.46 1.77 -5.03
C GLU A 59 23.61 1.16 -3.90
N ARG A 60 22.97 1.99 -3.07
CA ARG A 60 22.04 1.51 -2.04
C ARG A 60 20.88 0.71 -2.64
N ARG A 61 20.23 1.24 -3.67
CA ARG A 61 19.12 0.54 -4.37
C ARG A 61 19.58 -0.77 -5.03
N ARG A 62 20.83 -0.82 -5.51
CA ARG A 62 21.43 -2.07 -6.03
C ARG A 62 21.64 -3.09 -4.91
N ALA A 63 22.24 -2.66 -3.81
CA ALA A 63 22.48 -3.52 -2.65
C ALA A 63 21.19 -4.07 -2.07
N GLU A 64 20.14 -3.22 -1.94
CA GLU A 64 18.83 -3.64 -1.48
C GLU A 64 18.17 -4.68 -2.41
N ARG A 65 18.28 -4.49 -3.74
CA ARG A 65 17.78 -5.47 -4.71
C ARG A 65 18.53 -6.79 -4.62
N GLN A 66 19.85 -6.75 -4.54
CA GLN A 66 20.67 -7.96 -4.40
C GLN A 66 20.34 -8.72 -3.11
N ALA A 67 20.20 -8.02 -1.99
CA ALA A 67 19.81 -8.63 -0.73
C ALA A 67 18.42 -9.27 -0.79
N LYS A 68 17.47 -8.66 -1.48
CA LYS A 68 16.13 -9.26 -1.72
C LYS A 68 16.22 -10.50 -2.59
N ASP A 69 16.99 -10.46 -3.69
CA ASP A 69 17.21 -11.59 -4.59
C ASP A 69 17.86 -12.78 -3.86
N GLU A 70 18.90 -12.52 -3.07
CA GLU A 70 19.56 -13.55 -2.26
C GLU A 70 18.62 -14.16 -1.23
N ARG A 71 17.84 -13.32 -0.55
CA ARG A 71 16.83 -13.79 0.41
C ARG A 71 15.79 -14.67 -0.25
N LEU A 72 15.29 -14.26 -1.43
CA LEU A 72 14.30 -15.01 -2.20
C LEU A 72 14.83 -16.39 -2.59
N LEU A 73 16.06 -16.46 -3.14
CA LEU A 73 16.71 -17.70 -3.52
C LEU A 73 17.08 -18.60 -2.34
N LYS A 74 17.28 -18.03 -1.16
CA LYS A 74 17.60 -18.76 0.07
C LYS A 74 16.34 -19.35 0.71
N LEU A 75 15.24 -18.62 0.68
CA LEU A 75 13.98 -19.04 1.31
C LEU A 75 13.24 -20.08 0.48
N TYR A 76 13.30 -19.98 -0.85
CA TYR A 76 12.52 -20.82 -1.75
C TYR A 76 13.40 -21.54 -2.77
N ARG A 77 13.09 -22.81 -3.02
CA ARG A 77 13.80 -23.65 -3.98
C ARG A 77 13.06 -23.77 -5.30
N THR A 78 11.74 -23.69 -5.26
CA THR A 78 10.85 -23.85 -6.41
C THR A 78 9.78 -22.75 -6.45
N VAL A 79 9.14 -22.59 -7.61
CA VAL A 79 7.98 -21.70 -7.76
C VAL A 79 6.80 -22.20 -6.93
N ASP A 80 6.62 -23.52 -6.86
CA ASP A 80 5.51 -24.12 -6.10
C ASP A 80 5.60 -23.82 -4.60
N GLU A 81 6.83 -23.74 -4.04
CA GLU A 81 7.03 -23.32 -2.65
C GLU A 81 6.59 -21.85 -2.42
N LEU A 82 6.87 -20.97 -3.40
CA LEU A 82 6.41 -19.56 -3.35
C LEU A 82 4.89 -19.50 -3.45
N GLU A 83 4.29 -20.24 -4.38
CA GLU A 83 2.84 -20.29 -4.53
C GLU A 83 2.16 -20.86 -3.28
N LEU A 84 2.70 -21.91 -2.69
CA LEU A 84 2.20 -22.47 -1.45
C LEU A 84 2.30 -21.48 -0.27
N ALA A 85 3.41 -20.75 -0.18
CA ALA A 85 3.58 -19.72 0.85
C ALA A 85 2.59 -18.55 0.67
N ARG A 86 2.36 -18.10 -0.58
CA ARG A 86 1.31 -17.15 -0.93
C ARG A 86 -0.05 -17.62 -0.48
N ASP A 87 -0.43 -18.82 -0.94
CA ASP A 87 -1.76 -19.39 -0.68
C ASP A 87 -2.00 -19.58 0.83
N GLY A 88 -0.98 -19.98 1.57
CA GLY A 88 -1.07 -20.08 3.02
C GLY A 88 -1.29 -18.73 3.71
N ARG A 89 -0.60 -17.66 3.26
CA ARG A 89 -0.82 -16.31 3.79
C ARG A 89 -2.21 -15.77 3.45
N ILE A 90 -2.66 -15.98 2.22
CA ILE A 90 -4.00 -15.59 1.77
C ILE A 90 -5.06 -16.32 2.59
N ALA A 91 -4.95 -17.64 2.76
CA ALA A 91 -5.89 -18.44 3.55
C ALA A 91 -5.98 -17.95 5.01
N ALA A 92 -4.86 -17.57 5.63
CA ALA A 92 -4.86 -17.02 6.98
C ALA A 92 -5.62 -15.68 7.06
N ILE A 93 -5.46 -14.80 6.07
CA ILE A 93 -6.20 -13.53 5.99
C ILE A 93 -7.68 -13.80 5.75
N GLU A 94 -8.02 -14.71 4.84
CA GLU A 94 -9.42 -15.09 4.54
C GLU A 94 -10.12 -15.68 5.78
N ALA A 95 -9.42 -16.50 6.56
CA ALA A 95 -9.95 -17.00 7.83
C ALA A 95 -10.23 -15.87 8.82
N SER A 96 -9.34 -14.86 8.90
CA SER A 96 -9.55 -13.68 9.74
C SER A 96 -10.76 -12.86 9.27
N ILE A 97 -10.91 -12.66 7.95
CA ILE A 97 -12.06 -11.97 7.36
C ILE A 97 -13.35 -12.72 7.68
N GLN A 98 -13.36 -14.06 7.55
CA GLN A 98 -14.54 -14.87 7.82
C GLN A 98 -14.93 -14.80 9.30
N ALA A 99 -13.99 -14.92 10.22
CA ALA A 99 -14.26 -14.77 11.64
C ALA A 99 -14.88 -13.40 11.97
N LYS A 100 -14.32 -12.33 11.38
CA LYS A 100 -14.86 -10.98 11.56
C LYS A 100 -16.27 -10.83 10.96
N ARG A 101 -16.55 -11.46 9.81
CA ARG A 101 -17.91 -11.48 9.23
C ARG A 101 -18.91 -12.18 10.13
N ASP A 102 -18.49 -13.24 10.81
CA ASP A 102 -19.34 -13.95 11.76
C ASP A 102 -19.62 -13.08 13.00
N ASP A 103 -18.59 -12.42 13.56
CA ASP A 103 -18.76 -11.43 14.64
C ASP A 103 -19.76 -10.32 14.23
N MET A 104 -19.62 -9.79 13.01
CA MET A 104 -20.51 -8.72 12.52
C MET A 104 -21.94 -9.20 12.34
N ARG A 105 -22.15 -10.47 11.98
CA ARG A 105 -23.51 -11.05 11.95
C ARG A 105 -24.16 -11.07 13.32
N ASP A 106 -23.42 -11.47 14.34
CA ASP A 106 -23.92 -11.55 15.70
C ASP A 106 -24.16 -10.14 16.28
N GLU A 107 -23.26 -9.20 16.02
CA GLU A 107 -23.46 -7.80 16.42
C GLU A 107 -24.67 -7.16 15.72
N THR A 108 -24.91 -7.48 14.44
CA THR A 108 -26.08 -7.03 13.70
C THR A 108 -27.39 -7.57 14.32
N ARG A 109 -27.41 -8.83 14.74
CA ARG A 109 -28.57 -9.40 15.45
C ARG A 109 -28.82 -8.67 16.76
N THR A 110 -27.76 -8.36 17.50
CA THR A 110 -27.84 -7.58 18.74
C THR A 110 -28.45 -6.19 18.47
N LEU A 111 -27.97 -5.50 17.45
CA LEU A 111 -28.47 -4.18 17.07
C LEU A 111 -29.94 -4.22 16.70
N ILE A 112 -30.36 -5.22 15.94
CA ILE A 112 -31.78 -5.42 15.58
C ILE A 112 -32.65 -5.57 16.83
N ALA A 113 -32.23 -6.41 17.78
CA ALA A 113 -32.98 -6.62 19.04
C ALA A 113 -33.10 -5.31 19.86
N LEU A 114 -32.02 -4.51 19.91
CA LEU A 114 -32.00 -3.21 20.57
C LEU A 114 -33.00 -2.21 19.90
N TYR A 115 -33.04 -2.20 18.56
CA TYR A 115 -34.02 -1.37 17.84
C TYR A 115 -35.48 -1.83 18.06
N GLU A 116 -35.71 -3.13 18.14
CA GLU A 116 -37.04 -3.67 18.44
C GLU A 116 -37.49 -3.29 19.87
N GLU A 117 -36.57 -3.35 20.84
CA GLU A 117 -36.82 -2.87 22.21
C GLU A 117 -37.20 -1.38 22.21
N MET A 118 -36.44 -0.55 21.51
CA MET A 118 -36.69 0.89 21.36
C MET A 118 -38.07 1.15 20.72
N ARG A 119 -38.39 0.45 19.62
CA ARG A 119 -39.71 0.57 18.94
C ARG A 119 -40.87 0.17 19.85
N THR A 120 -40.69 -0.85 20.69
CA THR A 120 -41.72 -1.30 21.62
C THR A 120 -42.01 -0.23 22.67
N LEU A 121 -40.97 0.42 23.20
CA LEU A 121 -41.12 1.54 24.13
C LEU A 121 -41.81 2.73 23.48
N GLN A 122 -41.44 3.09 22.27
CA GLN A 122 -42.04 4.18 21.50
C GLN A 122 -43.54 3.94 21.21
N LYS A 123 -43.89 2.71 20.81
CA LYS A 123 -45.32 2.34 20.60
C LYS A 123 -46.13 2.39 21.89
N ALA A 124 -45.51 2.16 23.04
CA ALA A 124 -46.12 2.27 24.36
C ALA A 124 -46.10 3.70 24.93
N GLU A 125 -45.65 4.68 24.12
CA GLU A 125 -45.47 6.09 24.54
C GLU A 125 -44.57 6.25 25.78
N LYS A 126 -43.66 5.29 26.01
CA LYS A 126 -42.69 5.32 27.11
C LYS A 126 -41.38 6.01 26.67
N PRO A 127 -40.73 6.75 27.59
CA PRO A 127 -39.44 7.34 27.28
C PRO A 127 -38.41 6.25 27.00
N VAL A 128 -37.57 6.47 25.99
CA VAL A 128 -36.44 5.56 25.66
C VAL A 128 -35.32 5.82 26.66
N PRO A 129 -34.84 4.81 27.41
CA PRO A 129 -33.77 4.96 28.36
C PRO A 129 -32.47 5.37 27.68
N LEU A 130 -31.68 6.23 28.32
CA LEU A 130 -30.37 6.66 27.81
C LEU A 130 -29.38 5.48 27.65
N ASP A 131 -29.46 4.50 28.53
CA ASP A 131 -28.67 3.26 28.44
C ASP A 131 -28.97 2.50 27.13
N LEU A 132 -30.25 2.36 26.75
CA LEU A 132 -30.61 1.70 25.50
C LEU A 132 -30.05 2.47 24.29
N MET A 133 -30.12 3.79 24.29
CA MET A 133 -29.52 4.62 23.23
C MET A 133 -27.99 4.45 23.15
N SER A 134 -27.33 4.42 24.31
CA SER A 134 -25.87 4.19 24.36
C SER A 134 -25.47 2.81 23.85
N ARG A 135 -26.25 1.77 24.13
CA ARG A 135 -26.03 0.41 23.63
C ARG A 135 -26.23 0.33 22.12
N ILE A 136 -27.21 1.01 21.57
CA ILE A 136 -27.45 1.11 20.12
C ILE A 136 -26.23 1.79 19.46
N ASP A 137 -25.79 2.94 19.98
CA ASP A 137 -24.66 3.69 19.42
C ASP A 137 -23.34 2.87 19.49
N SER A 138 -23.12 2.18 20.61
CA SER A 138 -21.98 1.28 20.77
C SER A 138 -22.01 0.14 19.75
N SER A 139 -23.15 -0.51 19.56
CA SER A 139 -23.32 -1.59 18.60
C SER A 139 -23.10 -1.11 17.15
N MET A 140 -23.63 0.06 16.78
CA MET A 140 -23.38 0.67 15.48
C MET A 140 -21.88 0.96 15.26
N THR A 141 -21.21 1.44 16.30
CA THR A 141 -19.75 1.73 16.24
C THR A 141 -18.95 0.44 16.07
N ASN A 142 -19.31 -0.62 16.80
CA ASN A 142 -18.67 -1.93 16.68
C ASN A 142 -18.83 -2.50 15.27
N ILE A 143 -20.03 -2.43 14.70
CA ILE A 143 -20.28 -2.89 13.32
C ILE A 143 -19.42 -2.10 12.33
N ARG A 144 -19.38 -0.77 12.45
CA ARG A 144 -18.57 0.07 11.57
C ARG A 144 -17.07 -0.30 11.64
N ASN A 145 -16.54 -0.43 12.85
CA ASN A 145 -15.17 -0.81 13.08
C ASN A 145 -14.86 -2.21 12.51
N GLY A 146 -15.78 -3.16 12.71
CA GLY A 146 -15.63 -4.51 12.18
C GLY A 146 -15.58 -4.54 10.64
N TYR A 147 -16.42 -3.76 9.97
CA TYR A 147 -16.33 -3.66 8.50
C TYR A 147 -15.06 -2.94 8.03
N THR A 148 -14.57 -1.94 8.76
CA THR A 148 -13.26 -1.32 8.48
C THR A 148 -12.14 -2.35 8.54
N GLU A 149 -12.11 -3.20 9.56
CA GLU A 149 -11.13 -4.29 9.68
C GLU A 149 -11.24 -5.31 8.54
N ILE A 150 -12.44 -5.61 8.06
CA ILE A 150 -12.65 -6.49 6.89
C ILE A 150 -12.04 -5.84 5.64
N VAL A 151 -12.31 -4.55 5.41
CA VAL A 151 -11.76 -3.79 4.27
C VAL A 151 -10.24 -3.77 4.32
N ASP A 152 -9.65 -3.51 5.48
CA ASP A 152 -8.19 -3.50 5.67
C ASP A 152 -7.58 -4.87 5.39
N ASN A 153 -8.23 -5.95 5.82
CA ASN A 153 -7.77 -7.32 5.55
C ASN A 153 -7.90 -7.68 4.06
N GLU A 154 -8.97 -7.26 3.37
CA GLU A 154 -9.10 -7.46 1.91
C GLU A 154 -7.99 -6.69 1.16
N ALA A 155 -7.70 -5.44 1.55
CA ALA A 155 -6.59 -4.68 0.98
C ALA A 155 -5.24 -5.36 1.25
N ARG A 156 -5.03 -5.90 2.45
CA ARG A 156 -3.85 -6.67 2.81
C ARG A 156 -3.73 -7.95 1.99
N LYS A 157 -4.83 -8.64 1.72
CA LYS A 157 -4.87 -9.83 0.86
C LYS A 157 -4.38 -9.49 -0.54
N GLN A 158 -4.86 -8.39 -1.12
CA GLN A 158 -4.42 -7.91 -2.44
C GLN A 158 -2.92 -7.58 -2.44
N SER A 159 -2.44 -6.87 -1.42
CA SER A 159 -1.01 -6.53 -1.30
C SER A 159 -0.13 -7.79 -1.21
N VAL A 160 -0.58 -8.83 -0.51
CA VAL A 160 0.13 -10.12 -0.45
C VAL A 160 0.15 -10.80 -1.82
N GLN A 161 -0.94 -10.77 -2.57
CA GLN A 161 -0.99 -11.31 -3.93
C GLN A 161 0.02 -10.61 -4.83
N ASP A 162 0.00 -9.27 -4.87
CA ASP A 162 0.88 -8.47 -5.72
C ASP A 162 2.37 -8.69 -5.35
N GLU A 163 2.69 -8.76 -4.05
CA GLU A 163 4.04 -9.03 -3.56
C GLU A 163 4.55 -10.39 -4.06
N PHE A 164 3.76 -11.44 -3.87
CA PHE A 164 4.16 -12.79 -4.30
C PHE A 164 4.19 -12.95 -5.82
N GLU A 165 3.31 -12.31 -6.56
CA GLU A 165 3.38 -12.30 -8.02
C GLU A 165 4.69 -11.66 -8.52
N GLY A 166 5.09 -10.53 -7.91
CA GLY A 166 6.38 -9.91 -8.16
C GLY A 166 7.57 -10.83 -7.80
N ASP A 167 7.50 -11.47 -6.64
CA ASP A 167 8.53 -12.41 -6.17
C ASP A 167 8.63 -13.65 -7.08
N ILE A 168 7.51 -14.22 -7.52
CA ILE A 168 7.47 -15.37 -8.44
C ILE A 168 8.07 -14.97 -9.80
N ALA A 169 7.71 -13.82 -10.34
CA ALA A 169 8.27 -13.32 -11.59
C ALA A 169 9.78 -13.10 -11.44
N ARG A 170 10.23 -12.51 -10.33
CA ARG A 170 11.66 -12.30 -10.07
C ARG A 170 12.41 -13.61 -9.88
N PHE A 171 11.87 -14.55 -9.14
CA PHE A 171 12.46 -15.88 -8.92
C PHE A 171 12.66 -16.63 -10.25
N ARG A 172 11.64 -16.61 -11.13
CA ARG A 172 11.75 -17.20 -12.49
C ARG A 172 12.90 -16.58 -13.28
N GLN A 173 13.06 -15.25 -13.24
CA GLN A 173 14.18 -14.55 -13.90
C GLN A 173 15.52 -14.99 -13.33
N LEU A 174 15.67 -15.02 -12.01
CA LEU A 174 16.92 -15.40 -11.33
C LEU A 174 17.31 -16.85 -11.62
N ARG A 175 16.34 -17.76 -11.68
CA ARG A 175 16.52 -19.18 -12.00
C ARG A 175 16.53 -19.49 -13.49
N ARG A 176 16.30 -18.49 -14.35
CA ARG A 176 16.16 -18.66 -15.82
C ARG A 176 15.11 -19.69 -16.22
N LEU A 177 14.00 -19.72 -15.51
CA LEU A 177 12.89 -20.61 -15.79
C LEU A 177 12.04 -20.04 -16.95
N PRO A 178 11.38 -20.91 -17.75
CA PRO A 178 10.48 -20.44 -18.80
C PRO A 178 9.33 -19.62 -18.23
N ALA A 179 8.74 -18.77 -19.06
CA ALA A 179 7.50 -18.08 -18.72
C ALA A 179 6.40 -19.11 -18.38
N PRO A 180 5.47 -18.77 -17.48
CA PRO A 180 4.33 -19.64 -17.21
C PRO A 180 3.56 -19.87 -18.50
N ASP A 181 3.07 -21.10 -18.69
CA ASP A 181 2.20 -21.43 -19.81
C ASP A 181 0.88 -20.66 -19.65
N GLU A 182 0.58 -19.75 -20.57
CA GLU A 182 -0.62 -18.92 -20.54
C GLU A 182 -1.91 -19.76 -20.47
N SER A 183 -1.89 -20.96 -21.06
CA SER A 183 -3.02 -21.89 -20.98
C SER A 183 -3.24 -22.45 -19.56
N ALA A 184 -2.18 -22.64 -18.79
CA ALA A 184 -2.26 -23.08 -17.40
C ALA A 184 -2.69 -21.95 -16.45
N VAL A 185 -2.35 -20.71 -16.78
CA VAL A 185 -2.80 -19.52 -16.02
C VAL A 185 -4.29 -19.26 -16.24
N ALA A 186 -4.77 -19.39 -17.48
CA ALA A 186 -6.18 -19.22 -17.83
C ALA A 186 -7.10 -20.32 -17.25
N ALA A 187 -6.56 -21.51 -16.98
CA ALA A 187 -7.31 -22.63 -16.39
C ALA A 187 -7.42 -22.55 -14.84
N ARG A 188 -6.70 -21.63 -14.19
CA ARG A 188 -6.91 -21.38 -12.76
C ARG A 188 -8.26 -20.68 -12.59
N PRO A 189 -9.21 -21.26 -11.82
CA PRO A 189 -10.44 -20.55 -11.50
C PRO A 189 -10.02 -19.21 -10.87
N GLU A 190 -10.63 -18.13 -11.36
CA GLU A 190 -10.51 -16.82 -10.70
C GLU A 190 -10.87 -17.02 -9.24
N ARG A 191 -9.84 -17.20 -8.40
CA ARG A 191 -10.02 -17.30 -6.96
C ARG A 191 -10.43 -15.92 -6.48
N ASN A 192 -11.73 -15.76 -6.37
CA ASN A 192 -12.43 -14.67 -5.73
C ASN A 192 -11.80 -13.30 -6.05
N GLY A 193 -12.28 -12.68 -7.11
CA GLY A 193 -12.02 -11.27 -7.37
C GLY A 193 -12.21 -10.48 -6.09
N SER A 194 -11.37 -9.50 -5.84
CA SER A 194 -11.51 -8.61 -4.71
C SER A 194 -12.95 -8.11 -4.66
N THR A 195 -13.63 -8.35 -3.55
CA THR A 195 -14.97 -7.80 -3.30
C THR A 195 -14.90 -6.31 -2.94
N LEU A 196 -13.69 -5.75 -2.90
CA LEU A 196 -13.43 -4.35 -2.64
C LEU A 196 -13.65 -3.52 -3.91
N VAL A 197 -14.53 -2.53 -3.78
CA VAL A 197 -14.69 -1.47 -4.77
C VAL A 197 -13.98 -0.23 -4.23
N SER A 198 -12.87 0.15 -4.87
CA SER A 198 -12.15 1.37 -4.53
C SER A 198 -12.64 2.55 -5.36
N CYS A 199 -12.71 3.72 -4.76
CA CYS A 199 -13.03 4.97 -5.42
C CYS A 199 -11.87 5.97 -5.29
N ARG A 200 -11.69 6.84 -6.29
CA ARG A 200 -10.56 7.76 -6.39
C ARG A 200 -10.78 9.07 -5.64
N ASP A 201 -12.02 9.49 -5.57
CA ASP A 201 -12.43 10.76 -4.99
C ASP A 201 -13.81 10.65 -4.34
N ARG A 202 -14.19 11.70 -3.61
CA ARG A 202 -15.44 11.75 -2.85
C ARG A 202 -16.69 11.65 -3.74
N GLU A 203 -16.66 12.20 -4.94
CA GLU A 203 -17.78 12.19 -5.87
C GLU A 203 -18.01 10.78 -6.42
N GLN A 204 -16.95 10.10 -6.81
CA GLN A 204 -17.00 8.71 -7.27
C GLN A 204 -17.46 7.77 -6.13
N CYS A 205 -16.96 7.96 -4.90
CA CYS A 205 -17.40 7.19 -3.75
C CYS A 205 -18.90 7.38 -3.50
N HIS A 206 -19.40 8.60 -3.59
CA HIS A 206 -20.83 8.89 -3.42
C HIS A 206 -21.66 8.21 -4.52
N ALA A 207 -21.22 8.28 -5.78
CA ALA A 207 -21.93 7.63 -6.88
C ALA A 207 -21.97 6.09 -6.74
N TYR A 208 -20.90 5.48 -6.24
CA TYR A 208 -20.88 4.04 -5.96
C TYR A 208 -21.79 3.67 -4.79
N TRP A 209 -21.78 4.48 -3.73
CA TRP A 209 -22.66 4.32 -2.59
C TRP A 209 -24.14 4.37 -3.00
N GLU A 210 -24.54 5.37 -3.77
CA GLU A 210 -25.91 5.51 -4.28
C GLU A 210 -26.36 4.31 -5.11
N ARG A 211 -25.47 3.79 -5.96
CA ARG A 211 -25.76 2.58 -6.75
C ARG A 211 -25.90 1.34 -5.87
N ALA A 212 -25.03 1.18 -4.87
CA ALA A 212 -25.09 0.07 -3.94
C ALA A 212 -26.39 0.13 -3.09
N VAL A 213 -26.74 1.31 -2.60
CA VAL A 213 -28.01 1.54 -1.87
C VAL A 213 -29.22 1.19 -2.75
N SER A 214 -29.22 1.66 -4.01
CA SER A 214 -30.30 1.35 -4.96
C SER A 214 -30.41 -0.16 -5.23
N TYR A 215 -29.28 -0.84 -5.38
CA TYR A 215 -29.22 -2.28 -5.58
C TYR A 215 -29.79 -3.03 -4.37
N VAL A 216 -29.35 -2.68 -3.16
CA VAL A 216 -29.83 -3.33 -1.92
C VAL A 216 -31.32 -3.11 -1.75
N ARG A 217 -31.82 -1.90 -1.95
CA ARG A 217 -33.27 -1.60 -1.87
C ARG A 217 -34.11 -2.37 -2.88
N ALA A 218 -33.58 -2.57 -4.09
CA ALA A 218 -34.26 -3.33 -5.14
C ALA A 218 -34.31 -4.85 -4.87
N HIS A 219 -33.39 -5.37 -4.06
CA HIS A 219 -33.25 -6.80 -3.78
C HIS A 219 -33.58 -7.19 -2.33
N SER A 220 -34.02 -6.23 -1.50
CA SER A 220 -34.48 -6.50 -0.15
C SER A 220 -35.99 -6.54 -0.09
N ASP A 221 -36.56 -7.43 0.73
CA ASP A 221 -38.02 -7.57 0.94
C ASP A 221 -38.59 -6.46 1.82
N ARG A 222 -37.73 -5.71 2.49
CA ARG A 222 -38.06 -4.53 3.28
C ARG A 222 -37.09 -3.42 2.97
N ASP A 223 -37.60 -2.18 2.99
CA ASP A 223 -36.74 -1.00 2.87
C ASP A 223 -35.60 -1.08 3.86
N GLY A 224 -34.37 -1.11 3.34
CA GLY A 224 -33.18 -1.18 4.16
C GLY A 224 -33.09 0.02 5.09
N GLU A 225 -32.78 -0.22 6.35
CA GLU A 225 -32.60 0.82 7.34
C GLU A 225 -31.19 1.38 7.26
N VAL A 226 -31.05 2.66 6.92
CA VAL A 226 -29.76 3.36 6.99
C VAL A 226 -29.47 3.62 8.47
N LEU A 227 -28.52 2.89 9.03
CA LEU A 227 -28.17 2.96 10.45
C LEU A 227 -27.08 3.99 10.74
N GLY A 228 -26.95 5.02 9.88
CA GLY A 228 -26.00 6.10 10.03
C GLY A 228 -25.19 6.36 8.74
N PRO A 229 -24.30 7.35 8.74
CA PRO A 229 -23.49 7.64 7.56
C PRO A 229 -22.56 6.45 7.24
N GLY A 230 -22.78 5.86 6.07
CA GLY A 230 -21.93 4.78 5.56
C GLY A 230 -22.29 3.37 6.02
N LEU A 231 -23.48 3.15 6.61
CA LEU A 231 -23.95 1.82 6.95
C LEU A 231 -25.42 1.64 6.55
N LEU A 232 -25.70 0.70 5.66
CA LEU A 232 -27.04 0.26 5.28
C LEU A 232 -27.16 -1.23 5.58
N ILE A 233 -28.20 -1.62 6.33
CA ILE A 233 -28.55 -3.02 6.54
C ILE A 233 -29.96 -3.26 5.99
N ALA A 234 -30.11 -4.27 5.15
CA ALA A 234 -31.37 -4.73 4.62
C ALA A 234 -31.49 -6.25 4.74
N PHE A 235 -32.70 -6.75 4.68
CA PHE A 235 -32.99 -8.17 4.81
C PHE A 235 -33.69 -8.67 3.54
N GLN A 236 -33.22 -9.81 3.07
CA GLN A 236 -33.89 -10.61 2.05
C GLN A 236 -34.36 -11.90 2.70
N GLN A 237 -35.66 -12.17 2.64
CA GLN A 237 -36.24 -13.37 3.19
C GLN A 237 -36.64 -14.30 2.02
N ASP A 238 -36.01 -15.48 1.97
CA ASP A 238 -36.41 -16.57 1.11
C ASP A 238 -37.14 -17.64 1.97
N GLU A 239 -37.88 -18.56 1.36
CA GLU A 239 -38.68 -19.60 2.07
C GLU A 239 -37.85 -20.43 3.06
N ARG A 240 -36.52 -20.45 2.92
CA ARG A 240 -35.59 -21.25 3.74
C ARG A 240 -34.53 -20.47 4.49
N GLU A 241 -34.33 -19.20 4.17
CA GLU A 241 -33.14 -18.45 4.67
C GLU A 241 -33.43 -16.94 4.75
N ILE A 242 -33.01 -16.33 5.84
CA ILE A 242 -32.97 -14.87 5.96
C ILE A 242 -31.54 -14.43 5.63
N ARG A 243 -31.33 -13.65 4.56
CA ARG A 243 -30.07 -13.08 4.18
C ARG A 243 -30.00 -11.61 4.60
N THR A 244 -28.89 -11.23 5.16
CA THR A 244 -28.59 -9.84 5.48
C THR A 244 -27.76 -9.24 4.36
N LEU A 245 -28.24 -8.14 3.77
CA LEU A 245 -27.52 -7.33 2.81
C LEU A 245 -26.95 -6.12 3.55
N THR A 246 -25.65 -5.99 3.60
CA THR A 246 -24.97 -4.90 4.32
C THR A 246 -24.07 -4.14 3.37
N ILE A 247 -24.13 -2.80 3.44
CA ILE A 247 -23.16 -1.89 2.81
C ILE A 247 -22.50 -1.10 3.94
N ALA A 248 -21.16 -1.05 3.97
CA ALA A 248 -20.36 -0.34 4.95
C ALA A 248 -19.23 0.45 4.26
#